data_3fc180c0f07bf0591400f149f15bc5cf
#
_entry.id   3fc180c0f07bf0591400f149f15bc5cf
#
_cell.length_a   1.000
_cell.length_b   1.000
_cell.length_c   1.000
_cell.angle_alpha   90.00
_cell.angle_beta   90.00
_cell.angle_gamma   90.00
#
_symmetry.space_group_name_H-M   'P 1'
#
loop_
_entity.id
_entity.type
_entity.pdbx_description
1 polymer ?
#
loop_
_entity_poly.entity_id
_entity_poly.type
_entity_poly.pdbx_seq_one_letter_code
_entity_poly.pdbx_strand_id
1 'polypeptide(L)'
;MKGKEQPIEINRMAEALVGAFDKAWNDRDHEALEAFFTEDADFQFYYGLLVRGRERIKKYYRDKVFPYLPKGLRHITRSYKIRVLTDEVLIADGRVDLVEVNEEGEEIQVQRRLKVTTVSLKDEGVLQFSAVRLMVPVKDL
;
A
#
# COMPACT_ATOMS: atom_id res chain seq x y z
N MET A 1 22.32 -17.05 13.38
CA MET A 1 21.83 -16.43 12.86
C MET A 1 21.85 -15.36 12.93
N LYS A 2 21.96 -15.02 12.69
CA LYS A 2 21.90 -14.01 12.62
C LYS A 2 21.09 -13.28 12.29
N GLY A 3 21.10 -13.22 12.00
CA GLY A 3 20.25 -12.62 11.21
C GLY A 3 19.15 -11.85 11.73
N LYS A 4 19.40 -11.07 12.60
CA LYS A 4 18.40 -10.16 13.12
C LYS A 4 18.31 -8.92 12.27
N GLU A 5 19.37 -8.61 11.54
CA GLU A 5 19.37 -7.43 10.71
C GLU A 5 18.65 -7.71 9.40
N GLN A 6 17.84 -6.75 8.98
CA GLN A 6 17.16 -6.86 7.73
C GLN A 6 18.14 -6.57 6.61
N PRO A 7 18.19 -7.40 5.58
CA PRO A 7 19.07 -7.14 4.44
C PRO A 7 18.70 -5.82 3.79
N ILE A 8 19.72 -5.08 3.35
CA ILE A 8 19.54 -3.83 2.65
C ILE A 8 18.66 -4.04 1.42
N GLU A 9 18.87 -5.16 0.75
CA GLU A 9 18.13 -5.48 -0.46
C GLU A 9 16.64 -5.59 -0.19
N ILE A 10 16.24 -6.25 0.91
CA ILE A 10 14.83 -6.43 1.20
C ILE A 10 14.16 -5.10 1.53
N ASN A 11 14.88 -4.19 2.19
CA ASN A 11 14.37 -2.85 2.45
C ASN A 11 14.16 -2.10 1.15
N ARG A 12 15.08 -2.22 0.19
CA ARG A 12 14.93 -1.59 -1.11
C ARG A 12 13.73 -2.13 -1.86
N MET A 13 13.53 -3.45 -1.80
CA MET A 13 12.38 -4.07 -2.46
C MET A 13 11.07 -3.56 -1.88
N ALA A 14 11.02 -3.45 -0.54
CA ALA A 14 9.81 -2.96 0.13
C ALA A 14 9.54 -1.50 -0.23
N GLU A 15 10.58 -0.67 -0.22
CA GLU A 15 10.43 0.74 -0.60
C GLU A 15 9.99 0.89 -2.04
N ALA A 16 10.56 0.08 -2.93
CA ALA A 16 10.20 0.12 -4.34
C ALA A 16 8.73 -0.28 -4.54
N LEU A 17 8.27 -1.31 -3.82
CA LEU A 17 6.88 -1.76 -3.91
C LEU A 17 5.92 -0.68 -3.44
N VAL A 18 6.21 -0.06 -2.30
CA VAL A 18 5.37 0.99 -1.74
C VAL A 18 5.37 2.21 -2.65
N GLY A 19 6.54 2.60 -3.15
CA GLY A 19 6.65 3.74 -4.06
C GLY A 19 5.89 3.52 -5.35
N ALA A 20 5.96 2.30 -5.89
CA ALA A 20 5.23 1.95 -7.10
C ALA A 20 3.72 1.97 -6.86
N PHE A 21 3.29 1.53 -5.68
CA PHE A 21 1.87 1.59 -5.32
C PHE A 21 1.40 3.03 -5.22
N ASP A 22 2.15 3.89 -4.53
CA ASP A 22 1.81 5.30 -4.43
C ASP A 22 1.69 5.93 -5.83
N LYS A 23 2.65 5.62 -6.71
CA LYS A 23 2.63 6.17 -8.06
C LYS A 23 1.42 5.70 -8.84
N ALA A 24 1.11 4.41 -8.81
CA ALA A 24 -0.04 3.88 -9.53
C ALA A 24 -1.34 4.49 -9.02
N TRP A 25 -1.46 4.64 -7.70
CA TRP A 25 -2.63 5.26 -7.10
C TRP A 25 -2.77 6.71 -7.59
N ASN A 26 -1.66 7.44 -7.56
CA ASN A 26 -1.66 8.87 -7.93
C ASN A 26 -1.90 9.07 -9.42
N ASP A 27 -1.48 8.12 -10.25
CA ASP A 27 -1.75 8.13 -11.67
C ASP A 27 -3.13 7.55 -12.02
N ARG A 28 -3.85 7.02 -11.03
CA ARG A 28 -5.13 6.33 -11.22
C ARG A 28 -4.97 5.14 -12.18
N ASP A 29 -3.85 4.46 -12.06
CA ASP A 29 -3.44 3.39 -12.99
C ASP A 29 -3.79 2.04 -12.41
N HIS A 30 -5.03 1.59 -12.64
CA HIS A 30 -5.47 0.31 -12.09
C HIS A 30 -4.76 -0.87 -12.74
N GLU A 31 -4.28 -0.73 -13.97
CA GLU A 31 -3.57 -1.82 -14.62
C GLU A 31 -2.24 -2.12 -13.91
N ALA A 32 -1.57 -1.09 -13.43
CA ALA A 32 -0.30 -1.26 -12.73
C ALA A 32 -0.46 -2.03 -11.43
N LEU A 33 -1.64 -1.98 -10.82
CA LEU A 33 -1.87 -2.63 -9.53
C LEU A 33 -1.68 -4.15 -9.61
N GLU A 34 -1.92 -4.73 -10.78
CA GLU A 34 -1.84 -6.18 -10.93
C GLU A 34 -0.46 -6.71 -10.53
N ALA A 35 0.60 -5.97 -10.84
CA ALA A 35 1.96 -6.40 -10.55
C ALA A 35 2.29 -6.40 -9.06
N PHE A 36 1.51 -5.70 -8.24
CA PHE A 36 1.84 -5.49 -6.84
C PHE A 36 1.27 -6.56 -5.91
N PHE A 37 0.38 -7.40 -6.40
CA PHE A 37 -0.36 -8.33 -5.56
C PHE A 37 -0.13 -9.76 -5.98
N THR A 38 -0.08 -10.67 -4.98
CA THR A 38 -0.14 -12.09 -5.30
C THR A 38 -1.54 -12.42 -5.83
N GLU A 39 -1.64 -13.54 -6.53
CA GLU A 39 -2.91 -13.90 -7.17
C GLU A 39 -4.05 -13.99 -6.16
N ASP A 40 -3.77 -14.54 -4.99
CA ASP A 40 -4.77 -14.75 -3.95
C ASP A 40 -4.77 -13.64 -2.89
N ALA A 41 -4.15 -12.51 -3.16
CA ALA A 41 -4.07 -11.41 -2.21
C ALA A 41 -5.44 -10.94 -1.78
N ASP A 42 -5.51 -10.38 -0.57
CA ASP A 42 -6.73 -9.73 -0.13
C ASP A 42 -6.40 -8.34 0.41
N PHE A 43 -7.38 -7.46 0.32
CA PHE A 43 -7.21 -6.05 0.62
C PHE A 43 -8.43 -5.57 1.39
N GLN A 44 -8.22 -5.13 2.62
CA GLN A 44 -9.30 -4.56 3.42
C GLN A 44 -9.16 -3.05 3.47
N PHE A 45 -10.19 -2.37 2.98
CA PHE A 45 -10.25 -0.92 2.98
C PHE A 45 -10.61 -0.42 4.37
N TYR A 46 -10.32 0.85 4.64
CA TYR A 46 -10.47 1.38 5.99
C TYR A 46 -11.92 1.40 6.49
N TYR A 47 -12.87 1.28 5.58
CA TYR A 47 -14.30 1.23 5.94
C TYR A 47 -14.79 -0.21 6.09
N GLY A 48 -13.89 -1.18 6.15
CA GLY A 48 -14.19 -2.55 6.52
C GLY A 48 -14.46 -3.52 5.37
N LEU A 49 -14.47 -3.03 4.13
CA LEU A 49 -14.71 -3.91 2.98
C LEU A 49 -13.45 -4.71 2.67
N LEU A 50 -13.60 -6.02 2.60
CA LEU A 50 -12.51 -6.93 2.24
C LEU A 50 -12.74 -7.44 0.82
N VAL A 51 -11.73 -7.19 -0.05
CA VAL A 51 -11.77 -7.63 -1.44
C VAL A 51 -10.70 -8.71 -1.61
N ARG A 52 -11.10 -9.88 -2.10
CA ARG A 52 -10.21 -11.03 -2.23
C ARG A 52 -9.90 -11.31 -3.69
N GLY A 53 -8.62 -11.54 -3.97
CA GLY A 53 -8.12 -11.88 -5.28
C GLY A 53 -7.61 -10.66 -6.02
N ARG A 54 -6.44 -10.84 -6.63
CA ARG A 54 -5.77 -9.75 -7.36
C ARG A 54 -6.66 -9.10 -8.40
N GLU A 55 -7.39 -9.91 -9.17
CA GLU A 55 -8.24 -9.38 -10.23
C GLU A 55 -9.40 -8.56 -9.67
N ARG A 56 -9.96 -9.01 -8.54
CA ARG A 56 -11.05 -8.27 -7.90
C ARG A 56 -10.56 -6.97 -7.28
N ILE A 57 -9.35 -6.98 -6.73
CA ILE A 57 -8.76 -5.75 -6.17
C ILE A 57 -8.58 -4.73 -7.30
N LYS A 58 -8.01 -5.14 -8.42
CA LYS A 58 -7.81 -4.27 -9.57
C LYS A 58 -9.15 -3.72 -10.07
N LYS A 59 -10.14 -4.59 -10.21
CA LYS A 59 -11.46 -4.20 -10.69
C LYS A 59 -12.14 -3.22 -9.72
N TYR A 60 -11.99 -3.45 -8.42
CA TYR A 60 -12.59 -2.58 -7.42
C TYR A 60 -11.97 -1.18 -7.51
N TYR A 61 -10.66 -1.07 -7.65
CA TYR A 61 -10.01 0.22 -7.84
C TYR A 61 -10.48 0.89 -9.12
N ARG A 62 -10.55 0.14 -10.21
CA ARG A 62 -10.98 0.67 -11.51
C ARG A 62 -12.39 1.21 -11.48
N ASP A 63 -13.31 0.49 -10.84
CA ASP A 63 -14.74 0.78 -10.94
C ASP A 63 -15.26 1.58 -9.75
N LYS A 64 -14.70 1.39 -8.57
CA LYS A 64 -15.29 1.90 -7.33
C LYS A 64 -14.41 2.89 -6.56
N VAL A 65 -13.14 3.00 -6.88
CA VAL A 65 -12.25 3.90 -6.17
C VAL A 65 -11.82 5.05 -7.07
N PHE A 66 -11.05 4.75 -8.11
CA PHE A 66 -10.43 5.79 -8.92
C PHE A 66 -11.43 6.77 -9.58
N PRO A 67 -12.58 6.31 -10.11
CA PRO A 67 -13.49 7.26 -10.74
C PRO A 67 -14.10 8.30 -9.79
N TYR A 68 -14.07 8.00 -8.49
CA TYR A 68 -14.72 8.85 -7.50
C TYR A 68 -13.75 9.70 -6.70
N LEU A 69 -12.46 9.61 -6.98
CA LEU A 69 -11.46 10.38 -6.24
C LEU A 69 -11.37 11.81 -6.79
N PRO A 70 -11.26 12.80 -5.89
CA PRO A 70 -10.98 14.16 -6.34
C PRO A 70 -9.65 14.22 -7.09
N LYS A 71 -9.58 15.09 -8.08
CA LYS A 71 -8.42 15.20 -8.96
C LYS A 71 -7.11 15.44 -8.23
N GLY A 72 -7.15 16.30 -7.24
CA GLY A 72 -5.95 16.70 -6.50
C GLY A 72 -5.60 15.81 -5.33
N LEU A 73 -6.32 14.69 -5.16
CA LEU A 73 -6.07 13.82 -4.02
C LEU A 73 -4.90 12.89 -4.33
N ARG A 74 -3.93 12.86 -3.40
CA ARG A 74 -2.72 12.06 -3.53
C ARG A 74 -2.60 11.08 -2.38
N HIS A 75 -2.07 9.93 -2.68
CA HIS A 75 -1.77 8.86 -1.73
C HIS A 75 -0.29 8.94 -1.41
N ILE A 76 0.03 9.19 -0.15
CA ILE A 76 1.42 9.37 0.26
C ILE A 76 1.69 8.46 1.45
N THR A 77 2.62 7.54 1.27
CA THR A 77 3.06 6.69 2.38
C THR A 77 4.11 7.47 3.16
N ARG A 78 3.79 7.79 4.40
CA ARG A 78 4.66 8.61 5.26
C ARG A 78 5.70 7.78 5.99
N SER A 79 5.35 6.56 6.35
CA SER A 79 6.28 5.66 7.01
C SER A 79 5.91 4.23 6.65
N TYR A 80 6.91 3.36 6.64
CA TYR A 80 6.70 1.96 6.30
C TYR A 80 7.83 1.15 6.91
N LYS A 81 7.51 0.44 8.00
CA LYS A 81 8.51 -0.33 8.74
C LYS A 81 8.27 -1.79 8.53
N ILE A 82 9.27 -2.48 8.01
CA ILE A 82 9.17 -3.91 7.74
C ILE A 82 9.79 -4.72 8.86
N ARG A 83 9.27 -5.91 9.03
CA ARG A 83 9.84 -6.94 9.89
C ARG A 83 9.83 -8.23 9.10
N VAL A 84 11.00 -8.83 8.95
CA VAL A 84 11.15 -10.07 8.21
C VAL A 84 10.77 -11.22 9.13
N LEU A 85 9.77 -11.99 8.74
CA LEU A 85 9.33 -13.16 9.51
C LEU A 85 10.07 -14.40 9.08
N THR A 86 10.21 -14.59 7.77
CA THR A 86 11.02 -15.65 7.20
C THR A 86 11.72 -15.08 5.98
N ASP A 87 12.55 -15.87 5.31
CA ASP A 87 13.23 -15.43 4.09
C ASP A 87 12.24 -14.99 3.01
N GLU A 88 10.99 -15.42 3.11
CA GLU A 88 10.01 -15.19 2.06
C GLU A 88 8.81 -14.38 2.51
N VAL A 89 8.69 -14.10 3.81
CA VAL A 89 7.50 -13.44 4.37
C VAL A 89 7.90 -12.24 5.19
N LEU A 90 7.31 -11.10 4.85
CA LEU A 90 7.49 -9.86 5.59
C LEU A 90 6.15 -9.36 6.09
N ILE A 91 6.17 -8.75 7.28
CA ILE A 91 5.05 -7.95 7.74
C ILE A 91 5.52 -6.51 7.86
N ALA A 92 4.65 -5.57 7.57
CA ALA A 92 5.01 -4.15 7.67
C ALA A 92 3.85 -3.36 8.21
N ASP A 93 4.20 -2.31 8.96
CA ASP A 93 3.24 -1.34 9.45
C ASP A 93 3.64 0.02 8.93
N GLY A 94 2.65 0.80 8.52
CA GLY A 94 2.92 2.11 7.98
C GLY A 94 1.81 3.10 8.22
N ARG A 95 2.07 4.30 7.74
CA ARG A 95 1.10 5.39 7.76
C ARG A 95 0.95 5.93 6.36
N VAL A 96 -0.29 6.15 5.99
CA VAL A 96 -0.64 6.67 4.68
C VAL A 96 -1.53 7.88 4.89
N ASP A 97 -1.22 8.96 4.20
CA ASP A 97 -2.07 10.14 4.17
C ASP A 97 -2.68 10.28 2.79
N LEU A 98 -3.96 10.58 2.76
CA LEU A 98 -4.64 11.03 1.55
C LEU A 98 -4.65 12.55 1.63
N VAL A 99 -3.95 13.20 0.72
CA VAL A 99 -3.64 14.62 0.82
C VAL A 99 -4.13 15.34 -0.44
N GLU A 100 -4.83 16.44 -0.22
CA GLU A 100 -5.20 17.31 -1.33
C GLU A 100 -4.01 18.21 -1.68
N VAL A 101 -3.66 18.25 -2.97
CA VAL A 101 -2.60 19.13 -3.46
C VAL A 101 -3.16 20.09 -4.48
N ASN A 102 -2.53 21.27 -4.60
CA ASN A 102 -2.93 22.26 -5.60
C ASN A 102 -2.24 21.97 -6.93
N GLU A 103 -2.44 22.86 -7.90
CA GLU A 103 -1.88 22.66 -9.24
C GLU A 103 -0.36 22.70 -9.26
N GLU A 104 0.25 23.38 -8.28
CA GLU A 104 1.70 23.42 -8.15
C GLU A 104 2.26 22.21 -7.41
N GLY A 105 1.39 21.31 -6.95
CA GLY A 105 1.83 20.12 -6.22
C GLY A 105 2.03 20.35 -4.73
N GLU A 106 1.64 21.49 -4.22
CA GLU A 106 1.76 21.79 -2.79
C GLU A 106 0.63 21.17 -2.00
N GLU A 107 0.95 20.63 -0.85
CA GLU A 107 -0.05 20.04 0.03
C GLU A 107 -0.92 21.13 0.64
N ILE A 108 -2.22 21.01 0.45
CA ILE A 108 -3.19 21.96 0.98
C ILE A 108 -3.77 21.44 2.29
N GLN A 109 -4.18 20.18 2.29
CA GLN A 109 -4.92 19.63 3.41
C GLN A 109 -4.81 18.10 3.43
N VAL A 110 -4.66 17.53 4.63
CA VAL A 110 -4.74 16.09 4.80
C VAL A 110 -6.21 15.73 4.96
N GLN A 111 -6.73 15.01 3.98
CA GLN A 111 -8.13 14.60 3.98
C GLN A 111 -8.36 13.41 4.91
N ARG A 112 -7.38 12.49 4.96
CA ARG A 112 -7.51 11.30 5.78
C ARG A 112 -6.14 10.76 6.14
N ARG A 113 -6.01 10.38 7.40
CA ARG A 113 -4.81 9.68 7.89
C ARG A 113 -5.18 8.25 8.16
N LEU A 114 -4.39 7.33 7.61
CA LEU A 114 -4.65 5.90 7.71
C LEU A 114 -3.41 5.20 8.26
N LYS A 115 -3.67 4.09 8.94
CA LYS A 115 -2.63 3.13 9.27
C LYS A 115 -2.79 1.96 8.32
N VAL A 116 -1.68 1.34 7.99
CA VAL A 116 -1.69 0.17 7.11
C VAL A 116 -0.82 -0.93 7.70
N THR A 117 -1.30 -2.15 7.62
CA THR A 117 -0.49 -3.33 7.87
C THR A 117 -0.52 -4.18 6.62
N THR A 118 0.63 -4.66 6.20
CA THR A 118 0.73 -5.51 5.02
C THR A 118 1.49 -6.78 5.36
N VAL A 119 1.14 -7.86 4.65
CA VAL A 119 1.97 -9.05 4.57
C VAL A 119 2.42 -9.16 3.13
N SER A 120 3.72 -9.26 2.92
CA SER A 120 4.29 -9.37 1.59
C SER A 120 5.07 -10.67 1.46
N LEU A 121 5.01 -11.24 0.26
CA LEU A 121 5.73 -12.47 -0.05
C LEU A 121 6.80 -12.17 -1.07
N LYS A 122 7.98 -12.76 -0.86
CA LYS A 122 9.10 -12.66 -1.77
C LYS A 122 9.20 -13.97 -2.55
N ASP A 123 9.16 -13.88 -3.87
CA ASP A 123 9.27 -15.04 -4.74
C ASP A 123 10.13 -14.68 -5.93
N GLU A 124 11.26 -15.39 -6.08
CA GLU A 124 12.18 -15.22 -7.21
C GLU A 124 12.57 -13.74 -7.41
N GLY A 125 12.90 -13.09 -6.30
CA GLY A 125 13.37 -11.70 -6.37
C GLY A 125 12.26 -10.65 -6.50
N VAL A 126 11.01 -11.07 -6.51
CA VAL A 126 9.87 -10.16 -6.62
C VAL A 126 9.13 -10.14 -5.28
N LEU A 127 8.83 -8.94 -4.81
CA LEU A 127 8.06 -8.76 -3.59
C LEU A 127 6.67 -8.26 -3.94
N GLN A 128 5.65 -8.94 -3.42
CA GLN A 128 4.26 -8.60 -3.70
C GLN A 128 3.44 -8.65 -2.41
N PHE A 129 2.43 -7.79 -2.33
CA PHE A 129 1.48 -7.82 -1.22
C PHE A 129 0.62 -9.08 -1.30
N SER A 130 0.50 -9.77 -0.19
CA SER A 130 -0.44 -10.89 -0.04
C SER A 130 -1.65 -10.47 0.79
N ALA A 131 -1.47 -9.53 1.71
CA ALA A 131 -2.57 -9.01 2.50
C ALA A 131 -2.31 -7.55 2.80
N VAL A 132 -3.35 -6.73 2.70
CA VAL A 132 -3.29 -5.32 3.06
C VAL A 132 -4.47 -5.01 3.97
N ARG A 133 -4.20 -4.32 5.07
CA ARG A 133 -5.25 -3.91 6.01
C ARG A 133 -5.10 -2.43 6.30
N LEU A 134 -6.09 -1.67 5.88
CA LEU A 134 -6.15 -0.23 6.15
C LEU A 134 -7.04 0.02 7.35
N MET A 135 -6.63 0.96 8.19
CA MET A 135 -7.35 1.27 9.42
C MET A 135 -7.35 2.77 9.64
N VAL A 136 -8.42 3.26 10.25
CA VAL A 136 -8.46 4.64 10.72
C VAL A 136 -7.89 4.67 12.12
N PRO A 137 -6.86 5.49 12.37
CA PRO A 137 -6.29 5.57 13.71
C PRO A 137 -7.31 6.11 14.71
N VAL A 138 -7.32 5.52 15.89
CA VAL A 138 -8.14 6.02 16.97
C VAL A 138 -7.36 7.11 17.67
N LYS A 139 -8.05 8.16 18.08
CA LYS A 139 -7.39 9.20 18.88
C LYS A 139 -6.92 8.61 20.18
N ASP A 140 -5.98 9.26 20.80
CA ASP A 140 -5.42 8.80 22.06
C ASP A 140 -6.53 8.51 23.06
N LEU A 141 -6.39 7.34 23.65
CA LEU A 141 -7.35 6.89 24.64
C LEU A 141 -6.96 7.39 26.03
#